data_b731e92a68ee49f8c8999c0050280402
#
_entry.id   b731e92a68ee49f8c8999c0050280402
#
_cell.length_a   1.000
_cell.length_b   1.000
_cell.length_c   1.000
_cell.angle_alpha   90.00
_cell.angle_beta   90.00
_cell.angle_gamma   90.00
#
_symmetry.space_group_name_H-M   'P 1'
#
loop_
_entity.id
_entity.type
_entity.pdbx_description
1 polymer ?
#
loop_
_entity_poly.entity_id
_entity_poly.type
_entity_poly.pdbx_seq_one_letter_code
_entity_poly.pdbx_strand_id
1 'polypeptide(L)'
;MDKVLGENPRIRILDTIIDVLDEQDTITLVEKYIERKEPLHLMGVNADKINSLNTNYKLKEIVNGCGIINADGASVVLASKFLKKPLPERVAGIDLMQSLVEVSEKRGTVSIYWALNRKL
;
A
#
# COMPACT_ATOMS: atom_id res chain seq x y z
N MET A 1 4.75 4.48 18.21
CA MET A 1 4.40 4.41 17.84
C MET A 1 3.73 4.29 17.13
N ASP A 2 3.52 4.14 17.25
CA ASP A 2 2.59 3.90 16.68
C ASP A 2 2.03 4.97 16.00
N LYS A 3 2.34 6.18 16.15
CA LYS A 3 1.84 7.26 15.44
C LYS A 3 2.07 7.15 13.98
N VAL A 4 3.21 6.67 13.55
CA VAL A 4 3.46 6.45 12.15
C VAL A 4 2.41 5.51 11.58
N LEU A 5 2.10 4.48 12.33
CA LEU A 5 1.19 3.46 11.84
C LEU A 5 -0.25 3.94 11.79
N GLY A 6 -0.59 4.88 12.66
CA GLY A 6 -1.97 5.28 12.75
C GLY A 6 -2.31 6.55 12.03
N GLU A 7 -1.34 7.15 11.35
CA GLU A 7 -1.55 8.49 10.81
C GLU A 7 -1.49 8.59 9.32
N ASN A 8 -1.48 7.47 8.60
CA ASN A 8 -1.58 7.55 7.14
C ASN A 8 -2.92 8.17 6.79
N PRO A 9 -2.94 9.19 5.94
CA PRO A 9 -4.23 9.69 5.46
C PRO A 9 -4.89 8.63 4.61
N ARG A 10 -6.15 8.32 4.90
CA ARG A 10 -6.84 7.21 4.27
C ARG A 10 -8.20 7.62 3.75
N ILE A 11 -8.62 6.98 2.67
CA ILE A 11 -9.97 7.12 2.16
C ILE A 11 -10.59 5.73 2.05
N ARG A 12 -11.88 5.71 1.80
CA ARG A 12 -12.60 4.46 1.67
C ARG A 12 -13.30 4.42 0.32
N ILE A 13 -13.06 3.35 -0.42
CA ILE A 13 -13.75 3.12 -1.69
C ILE A 13 -14.43 1.77 -1.56
N LEU A 14 -15.77 1.76 -1.57
CA LEU A 14 -16.56 0.53 -1.44
C LEU A 14 -16.08 -0.33 -0.28
N ASP A 15 -15.89 0.28 0.87
CA ASP A 15 -15.45 -0.42 2.08
C ASP A 15 -14.01 -0.88 2.07
N THR A 16 -13.26 -0.58 1.04
CA THR A 16 -11.82 -0.86 1.03
C THR A 16 -11.08 0.41 1.42
N ILE A 17 -10.17 0.28 2.36
CA ILE A 17 -9.37 1.39 2.83
C ILE A 17 -8.16 1.52 1.92
N ILE A 18 -7.85 2.75 1.51
CA ILE A 18 -6.72 3.02 0.63
C ILE A 18 -5.98 4.24 1.15
N ASP A 19 -4.67 4.14 1.24
CA ASP A 19 -3.85 5.24 1.72
C ASP A 19 -3.68 6.31 0.65
N VAL A 20 -3.72 7.57 1.07
CA VAL A 20 -3.53 8.71 0.18
C VAL A 20 -2.05 9.01 0.17
N LEU A 21 -1.29 8.19 -0.56
CA LEU A 21 0.16 8.28 -0.61
C LEU A 21 0.62 8.09 -2.05
N ASP A 22 1.62 8.88 -2.46
CA ASP A 22 2.29 8.57 -3.72
C ASP A 22 3.46 7.63 -3.45
N GLU A 23 4.23 7.34 -4.48
CA GLU A 23 5.33 6.38 -4.32
C GLU A 23 6.36 6.88 -3.32
N GLN A 24 6.72 8.15 -3.41
CA GLN A 24 7.73 8.71 -2.52
C GLN A 24 7.25 8.71 -1.07
N ASP A 25 6.00 9.07 -0.85
CA ASP A 25 5.44 9.04 0.50
C ASP A 25 5.49 7.62 1.06
N THR A 26 5.19 6.64 0.22
CA THR A 26 5.19 5.25 0.63
C THR A 26 6.59 4.80 1.02
N ILE A 27 7.59 5.17 0.22
CA ILE A 27 8.97 4.81 0.51
C ILE A 27 9.40 5.43 1.84
N THR A 28 9.07 6.68 2.05
CA THR A 28 9.42 7.36 3.29
C THR A 28 8.82 6.65 4.49
N LEU A 29 7.57 6.22 4.36
CA LEU A 29 6.90 5.53 5.45
C LEU A 29 7.51 4.16 5.69
N VAL A 30 7.86 3.44 4.63
CA VAL A 30 8.51 2.15 4.77
C VAL A 30 9.84 2.31 5.50
N GLU A 31 10.59 3.37 5.17
CA GLU A 31 11.87 3.61 5.84
C GLU A 31 11.66 3.82 7.34
N LYS A 32 10.59 4.49 7.73
CA LYS A 32 10.31 4.69 9.13
C LYS A 32 10.02 3.37 9.85
N TYR A 33 9.30 2.47 9.19
CA TYR A 33 9.07 1.15 9.76
C TYR A 33 10.38 0.41 9.95
N ILE A 34 11.28 0.51 8.97
CA ILE A 34 12.57 -0.15 9.07
C ILE A 34 13.38 0.42 10.22
N GLU A 35 13.41 1.75 10.35
CA GLU A 35 14.15 2.38 11.43
C GLU A 35 13.63 1.96 12.79
N ARG A 36 12.33 1.78 12.91
CA ARG A 36 11.73 1.37 14.17
C ARG A 36 11.75 -0.13 14.38
N LYS A 37 12.23 -0.86 13.38
CA LYS A 37 12.28 -2.33 13.42
C LYS A 37 10.91 -2.92 13.67
N GLU A 38 9.90 -2.35 13.04
CA GLU A 38 8.54 -2.81 13.15
C GLU A 38 8.11 -3.51 11.87
N PRO A 39 7.38 -4.62 11.98
CA PRO A 39 6.92 -5.31 10.79
C PRO A 39 5.88 -4.49 10.05
N LEU A 40 5.85 -4.64 8.74
CA LEU A 40 4.92 -3.92 7.91
C LEU A 40 4.33 -4.85 6.86
N HIS A 41 3.02 -4.84 6.75
CA HIS A 41 2.35 -5.54 5.67
C HIS A 41 1.88 -4.47 4.69
N LEU A 42 2.43 -4.48 3.50
CA LEU A 42 2.12 -3.52 2.46
C LEU A 42 1.33 -4.22 1.37
N MET A 43 0.20 -3.63 1.01
CA MET A 43 -0.73 -4.26 0.09
C MET A 43 -1.08 -3.30 -1.04
N GLY A 44 -1.14 -3.81 -2.26
CA GLY A 44 -1.65 -3.05 -3.39
C GLY A 44 -3.04 -3.53 -3.75
N VAL A 45 -3.96 -2.61 -4.01
CA VAL A 45 -5.31 -2.98 -4.39
C VAL A 45 -5.67 -2.36 -5.73
N ASN A 46 -6.30 -3.17 -6.57
CA ASN A 46 -6.83 -2.72 -7.84
C ASN A 46 -8.33 -2.94 -7.84
N ALA A 47 -8.98 -2.61 -8.95
CA ALA A 47 -10.44 -2.71 -9.00
C ALA A 47 -10.94 -4.12 -8.79
N ASP A 48 -10.25 -5.10 -9.35
CA ASP A 48 -10.65 -6.50 -9.17
C ASP A 48 -10.58 -6.91 -7.72
N LYS A 49 -9.53 -6.50 -7.03
CA LYS A 49 -9.40 -6.84 -5.62
C LYS A 49 -10.49 -6.18 -4.80
N ILE A 50 -10.79 -4.91 -5.10
CA ILE A 50 -11.86 -4.22 -4.39
C ILE A 50 -13.19 -4.96 -4.55
N ASN A 51 -13.48 -5.41 -5.78
CA ASN A 51 -14.69 -6.18 -6.00
C ASN A 51 -14.69 -7.49 -5.22
N SER A 52 -13.56 -8.16 -5.17
CA SER A 52 -13.47 -9.41 -4.41
C SER A 52 -13.71 -9.19 -2.93
N LEU A 53 -13.22 -8.07 -2.41
CA LEU A 53 -13.37 -7.76 -1.00
C LEU A 53 -14.83 -7.51 -0.63
N ASN A 54 -15.64 -7.07 -1.56
CA ASN A 54 -17.06 -6.85 -1.28
C ASN A 54 -17.79 -8.12 -0.91
N THR A 55 -17.32 -9.27 -1.41
CA THR A 55 -18.00 -10.53 -1.16
C THR A 55 -17.23 -11.45 -0.25
N ASN A 56 -16.00 -11.13 0.07
CA ASN A 56 -15.15 -11.96 0.92
C ASN A 56 -14.78 -11.18 2.17
N TYR A 57 -15.59 -11.33 3.19
CA TYR A 57 -15.45 -10.54 4.39
C TYR A 57 -14.12 -10.80 5.10
N LYS A 58 -13.69 -12.04 5.11
CA LYS A 58 -12.45 -12.40 5.77
C LYS A 58 -11.26 -11.76 5.08
N LEU A 59 -11.25 -11.80 3.77
CA LEU A 59 -10.18 -11.16 2.99
C LEU A 59 -10.20 -9.66 3.21
N LYS A 60 -11.39 -9.08 3.30
CA LYS A 60 -11.51 -7.65 3.54
C LYS A 60 -10.88 -7.25 4.87
N GLU A 61 -11.09 -8.03 5.91
CA GLU A 61 -10.47 -7.72 7.19
C GLU A 61 -8.96 -7.76 7.10
N ILE A 62 -8.42 -8.76 6.41
CA ILE A 62 -6.99 -8.90 6.28
C ILE A 62 -6.39 -7.70 5.53
N VAL A 63 -7.01 -7.34 4.41
CA VAL A 63 -6.50 -6.25 3.60
C VAL A 63 -6.61 -4.93 4.32
N ASN A 64 -7.76 -4.66 4.93
CA ASN A 64 -7.96 -3.39 5.62
C ASN A 64 -7.11 -3.27 6.89
N GLY A 65 -6.56 -4.39 7.36
CA GLY A 65 -5.66 -4.37 8.50
C GLY A 65 -4.20 -4.15 8.15
N CYS A 66 -3.87 -4.01 6.88
CA CYS A 66 -2.49 -3.79 6.48
C CYS A 66 -2.04 -2.39 6.84
N GLY A 67 -0.74 -2.24 7.09
CA GLY A 67 -0.19 -0.95 7.51
C GLY A 67 -0.17 0.07 6.39
N ILE A 68 0.08 -0.36 5.18
CA ILE A 68 0.06 0.51 4.01
C ILE A 68 -0.76 -0.18 2.93
N ILE A 69 -1.73 0.54 2.37
CA ILE A 69 -2.60 0.00 1.33
C ILE A 69 -2.58 0.98 0.17
N ASN A 70 -1.90 0.61 -0.90
CA ASN A 70 -1.71 1.47 -2.06
C ASN A 70 -2.73 1.20 -3.15
N ALA A 71 -3.05 2.24 -3.91
CA ALA A 71 -3.84 2.09 -5.13
C ALA A 71 -2.92 1.58 -6.23
N ASP A 72 -3.12 0.34 -6.64
CA ASP A 72 -2.27 -0.30 -7.65
C ASP A 72 -3.03 -0.45 -8.96
N GLY A 73 -3.69 0.61 -9.39
CA GLY A 73 -4.41 0.57 -10.64
C GLY A 73 -4.93 1.94 -11.02
N ALA A 74 -4.85 2.25 -12.30
CA ALA A 74 -5.30 3.54 -12.79
C ALA A 74 -6.80 3.74 -12.54
N SER A 75 -7.58 2.65 -12.62
CA SER A 75 -9.02 2.78 -12.44
C SER A 75 -9.37 3.13 -11.00
N VAL A 76 -8.57 2.67 -10.03
CA VAL A 76 -8.82 3.03 -8.63
C VAL A 76 -8.56 4.51 -8.43
N VAL A 77 -7.48 5.03 -9.00
CA VAL A 77 -7.16 6.46 -8.91
C VAL A 77 -8.25 7.28 -9.58
N LEU A 78 -8.73 6.84 -10.74
CA LEU A 78 -9.79 7.55 -11.43
C LEU A 78 -11.09 7.56 -10.62
N ALA A 79 -11.43 6.43 -10.03
CA ALA A 79 -12.63 6.35 -9.20
C ALA A 79 -12.53 7.26 -7.99
N SER A 80 -11.34 7.39 -7.42
CA SER A 80 -11.16 8.26 -6.28
C SER A 80 -11.47 9.72 -6.63
N LYS A 81 -11.11 10.13 -7.83
CA LYS A 81 -11.40 11.49 -8.27
C LYS A 81 -12.90 11.68 -8.46
N PHE A 82 -13.57 10.68 -8.98
CA PHE A 82 -15.02 10.72 -9.16
C PHE A 82 -15.72 10.85 -7.82
N LEU A 83 -15.21 10.23 -6.79
CA LEU A 83 -15.79 10.27 -5.47
C LEU A 83 -15.35 11.49 -4.68
N LYS A 84 -14.61 12.39 -5.31
CA LYS A 84 -14.11 13.63 -4.69
C LYS A 84 -13.19 13.34 -3.51
N LYS A 85 -12.49 12.24 -3.57
CA LYS A 85 -11.47 11.86 -2.58
C LYS A 85 -10.20 11.48 -3.33
N PRO A 86 -9.58 12.42 -4.03
CA PRO A 86 -8.53 12.07 -5.00
C PRO A 86 -7.29 11.49 -4.36
N LEU A 87 -6.79 10.44 -5.01
CA LEU A 87 -5.49 9.89 -4.70
C LEU A 87 -4.46 10.56 -5.60
N PRO A 88 -3.22 10.73 -5.14
CA PRO A 88 -2.22 11.44 -5.94
C PRO A 88 -1.86 10.71 -7.23
N GLU A 89 -1.69 9.40 -7.15
CA GLU A 89 -1.33 8.60 -8.31
C GLU A 89 -1.41 7.13 -7.95
N ARG A 90 -1.33 6.27 -8.95
CA ARG A 90 -1.26 4.86 -8.64
C ARG A 90 0.17 4.53 -8.17
N VAL A 91 0.27 3.52 -7.30
CA VAL A 91 1.57 3.04 -6.84
C VAL A 91 1.64 1.57 -7.22
N ALA A 92 2.34 1.28 -8.31
CA ALA A 92 2.45 -0.08 -8.81
C ALA A 92 3.43 -0.87 -7.95
N GLY A 93 3.02 -2.07 -7.56
CA GLY A 93 3.84 -2.89 -6.68
C GLY A 93 5.22 -3.17 -7.24
N ILE A 94 5.31 -3.39 -8.54
CA ILE A 94 6.60 -3.67 -9.17
C ILE A 94 7.53 -2.48 -9.10
N ASP A 95 7.01 -1.29 -9.39
CA ASP A 95 7.82 -0.07 -9.34
C ASP A 95 8.25 0.22 -7.91
N LEU A 96 7.34 0.03 -6.98
CA LEU A 96 7.63 0.26 -5.58
C LEU A 96 8.71 -0.69 -5.08
N MET A 97 8.62 -1.95 -5.46
CA MET A 97 9.60 -2.93 -5.07
C MET A 97 10.99 -2.56 -5.57
N GLN A 98 11.06 -2.14 -6.83
CA GLN A 98 12.35 -1.75 -7.40
C GLN A 98 12.94 -0.57 -6.65
N SER A 99 12.12 0.42 -6.35
CA SER A 99 12.57 1.59 -5.59
C SER A 99 13.04 1.21 -4.20
N LEU A 100 12.35 0.29 -3.55
CA LEU A 100 12.74 -0.15 -2.21
C LEU A 100 14.05 -0.91 -2.22
N VAL A 101 14.29 -1.70 -3.26
CA VAL A 101 15.57 -2.40 -3.39
C VAL A 101 16.70 -1.38 -3.54
N GLU A 102 16.50 -0.35 -4.34
CA GLU A 102 17.51 0.69 -4.51
C GLU A 102 17.79 1.42 -3.20
N VAL A 103 16.75 1.72 -2.45
CA VAL A 103 16.92 2.38 -1.16
C VAL A 103 17.67 1.48 -0.19
N SER A 104 17.34 0.21 -0.18
CA SER A 104 18.00 -0.74 0.71
C SER A 104 19.49 -0.84 0.38
N GLU A 105 19.83 -0.79 -0.89
CA GLU A 105 21.22 -0.83 -1.29
C GLU A 105 21.97 0.39 -0.81
N LYS A 106 21.37 1.57 -0.99
CA LYS A 106 22.00 2.81 -0.58
C LYS A 106 22.21 2.90 0.92
N ARG A 107 21.27 2.36 1.68
CA ARG A 107 21.33 2.44 3.13
C ARG A 107 22.09 1.29 3.77
N GLY A 108 22.53 0.35 2.97
CA GLY A 108 23.20 -0.82 3.51
C GLY A 108 22.26 -1.71 4.30
N THR A 109 20.97 -1.59 4.09
CA THR A 109 20.00 -2.45 4.74
C THR A 109 20.10 -3.85 4.17
N VAL A 110 20.12 -4.82 5.04
CA VAL A 110 20.25 -6.19 4.61
C VAL A 110 18.99 -6.63 3.91
N SER A 111 19.20 -7.24 2.80
CA SER A 111 18.25 -7.88 1.94
C SER A 111 16.79 -7.70 2.27
N ILE A 112 16.09 -7.15 1.36
CA ILE A 112 14.65 -7.17 1.37
C ILE A 112 14.24 -8.54 0.89
N TYR A 113 13.55 -9.26 1.75
CA TYR A 113 12.99 -10.51 1.33
C TYR A 113 11.65 -10.26 0.69
N TRP A 114 11.51 -10.65 -0.55
CA TRP A 114 10.31 -10.40 -1.30
C TRP A 114 9.71 -11.70 -1.78
N ALA A 115 8.49 -11.97 -1.40
CA ALA A 115 7.78 -13.14 -1.88
C ALA A 115 6.70 -12.68 -2.83
N LEU A 116 6.91 -12.93 -4.10
CA LEU A 116 5.93 -12.57 -5.10
C LEU A 116 5.10 -13.79 -5.41
N ASN A 117 3.86 -13.75 -5.02
CA ASN A 117 2.97 -14.86 -5.26
C ASN A 117 2.02 -14.50 -6.37
N ARG A 118 2.27 -15.03 -7.54
CA ARG A 118 1.47 -14.72 -8.70
C ARG A 118 0.29 -15.61 -8.89
N LYS A 119 0.16 -16.59 -8.07
CA LYS A 119 -0.96 -17.50 -8.17
C LYS A 119 -2.23 -16.92 -7.61
N LEU A 120 -2.12 -15.87 -6.92
CA LEU A 120 -3.29 -15.28 -6.30
C LEU A 120 -4.22 -14.56 -7.27
#